data_4b2b7ad171fe1950ae7258034d66bcfa
#
_entry.id   4b2b7ad171fe1950ae7258034d66bcfa
#
_cell.length_a   1.000
_cell.length_b   1.000
_cell.length_c   1.000
_cell.angle_alpha   90.00
_cell.angle_beta   90.00
_cell.angle_gamma   90.00
#
_symmetry.space_group_name_H-M   'P 1'
#
loop_
_entity.id
_entity.type
_entity.pdbx_description
1 polymer ?
#
loop_
_entity_poly.entity_id
_entity_poly.type
_entity_poly.pdbx_seq_one_letter_code
_entity_poly.pdbx_strand_id
1 'polypeptide(L)'
;MNKKVALNWAKIQYEEGDEKDRKFKNIRKFFDMKEKQDYTIDDETWSDMDIDRVYAKLDKNSSTLGESVLYYMLRNPLRDEEKLKDRNKLIQSFKEDVKLREQLLITYYQLGRDRKNTFLEMIESELVVNKMKYYLYTILGKIFPLIAILFTIFVDESYAKYIAISAALNMFVNYMERNTIKSRGIIYLRGIIKAAKKITSIKNNELSYYTDNINNNLKEVKPIDRGTFVIGFVNMWQGVFEAICVIFLIEECAYYKVSEVLKYKKEYIMNIFHILGELEALLSISGYQKNLKEDYVNPIFIKEVFLDIKEGIHPLLDKPVANSISIKDKGIVLTGTNMSGKSTFLRMLGINILLSQTFYFALAKEYKASFFNIVSSISPNDDLSKGKSYYMAEAEGILRIVKALEKDLPVFCPIDEIFRGTNPIERIAMSAEILSYLQNGRTVSIVATHDRELVDILKDSYEFYYFSESVDSQNGLNFDYKLKVGVSNTRNAIRLLEYIGYPKEVTKKAYKRAETIKGFI
;
A
#
# COMPACT_ATOMS: atom_id res chain seq x y z
N MET A 1 3.91 30.21 -2.99
CA MET A 1 2.98 29.83 -4.09
C MET A 1 1.60 30.40 -3.80
N ASN A 2 0.93 30.99 -4.78
CA ASN A 2 -0.42 31.53 -4.63
C ASN A 2 -1.40 30.40 -4.26
N LYS A 3 -2.29 30.64 -3.27
CA LYS A 3 -3.27 29.65 -2.77
C LYS A 3 -4.17 29.09 -3.87
N LYS A 4 -4.56 29.91 -4.85
CA LYS A 4 -5.37 29.48 -6.01
C LYS A 4 -4.61 28.51 -6.91
N VAL A 5 -3.33 28.76 -7.17
CA VAL A 5 -2.48 27.87 -7.99
C VAL A 5 -2.28 26.53 -7.29
N ALA A 6 -2.01 26.54 -5.97
CA ALA A 6 -1.89 25.31 -5.18
C ALA A 6 -3.17 24.48 -5.20
N LEU A 7 -4.33 25.10 -5.08
CA LEU A 7 -5.61 24.42 -5.14
C LEU A 7 -5.88 23.80 -6.52
N ASN A 8 -5.55 24.50 -7.60
CA ASN A 8 -5.73 23.96 -8.96
C ASN A 8 -4.87 22.70 -9.18
N TRP A 9 -3.59 22.72 -8.80
CA TRP A 9 -2.74 21.55 -8.88
C TRP A 9 -3.25 20.37 -8.03
N ALA A 10 -3.70 20.66 -6.79
CA ALA A 10 -4.27 19.64 -5.93
C ALA A 10 -5.56 19.03 -6.51
N LYS A 11 -6.39 19.82 -7.19
CA LYS A 11 -7.59 19.32 -7.90
C LYS A 11 -7.23 18.43 -9.09
N ILE A 12 -6.27 18.83 -9.91
CA ILE A 12 -5.79 18.01 -11.03
C ILE A 12 -5.28 16.66 -10.51
N GLN A 13 -4.47 16.67 -9.46
CA GLN A 13 -3.97 15.44 -8.85
C GLN A 13 -5.10 14.55 -8.29
N TYR A 14 -6.11 15.14 -7.67
CA TYR A 14 -7.29 14.42 -7.17
C TYR A 14 -8.12 13.77 -8.30
N GLU A 15 -8.27 14.45 -9.43
CA GLU A 15 -9.09 13.98 -10.56
C GLU A 15 -8.31 13.03 -11.47
N GLU A 16 -7.13 13.41 -11.92
CA GLU A 16 -6.37 12.67 -12.93
C GLU A 16 -5.34 11.71 -12.32
N GLY A 17 -4.88 12.00 -11.09
CA GLY A 17 -3.73 11.34 -10.49
C GLY A 17 -2.42 12.02 -10.87
N ASP A 18 -1.31 11.38 -10.57
CA ASP A 18 0.03 11.90 -10.83
C ASP A 18 0.89 10.75 -11.39
N GLU A 19 1.47 10.95 -12.56
CA GLU A 19 2.52 10.09 -13.09
C GLU A 19 3.80 10.33 -12.29
N LYS A 20 3.94 9.64 -11.17
CA LYS A 20 5.08 9.76 -10.27
C LYS A 20 5.86 8.46 -10.18
N ASP A 21 7.18 8.57 -10.08
CA ASP A 21 8.04 7.46 -9.71
C ASP A 21 7.75 7.05 -8.24
N ARG A 22 7.09 5.92 -8.06
CA ARG A 22 6.72 5.36 -6.76
C ARG A 22 7.82 4.47 -6.24
N LYS A 23 8.62 4.99 -5.31
CA LYS A 23 9.65 4.22 -4.62
C LYS A 23 9.01 3.38 -3.50
N PHE A 24 8.49 2.20 -3.82
CA PHE A 24 7.80 1.33 -2.85
C PHE A 24 8.63 1.04 -1.60
N LYS A 25 9.96 0.95 -1.70
CA LYS A 25 10.85 0.85 -0.54
C LYS A 25 10.63 2.00 0.47
N ASN A 26 10.32 3.20 -0.01
CA ASN A 26 10.05 4.35 0.85
C ASN A 26 8.59 4.35 1.35
N ILE A 27 7.65 3.99 0.49
CA ILE A 27 6.20 3.97 0.79
C ILE A 27 5.90 2.94 1.88
N ARG A 28 6.48 1.73 1.78
CA ARG A 28 6.25 0.65 2.75
C ARG A 28 6.87 0.87 4.13
N LYS A 29 7.77 1.84 4.28
CA LYS A 29 8.52 2.07 5.51
C LYS A 29 7.63 2.22 6.76
N PHE A 30 6.51 2.94 6.64
CA PHE A 30 5.55 3.06 7.74
C PHE A 30 4.93 1.70 8.12
N PHE A 31 4.62 0.88 7.14
CA PHE A 31 4.12 -0.48 7.36
C PHE A 31 5.18 -1.36 8.04
N ASP A 32 6.43 -1.30 7.61
CA ASP A 32 7.53 -2.08 8.18
C ASP A 32 7.84 -1.69 9.65
N MET A 33 7.53 -0.45 10.05
CA MET A 33 7.66 0.04 11.43
C MET A 33 6.54 -0.41 12.36
N LYS A 34 5.44 -0.95 11.83
CA LYS A 34 4.29 -1.41 12.61
C LYS A 34 4.36 -2.92 12.85
N GLU A 35 3.82 -3.36 13.99
CA GLU A 35 3.64 -4.79 14.24
C GLU A 35 2.68 -5.40 13.21
N LYS A 36 3.03 -6.57 12.70
CA LYS A 36 2.19 -7.30 11.75
C LYS A 36 0.94 -7.81 12.48
N GLN A 37 -0.21 -7.62 11.85
CA GLN A 37 -1.48 -8.16 12.32
C GLN A 37 -1.67 -9.60 11.79
N ASP A 38 -2.55 -10.37 12.41
CA ASP A 38 -2.78 -11.79 12.08
C ASP A 38 -3.16 -12.06 10.62
N TYR A 39 -3.79 -11.10 9.97
CA TYR A 39 -4.32 -11.24 8.59
C TYR A 39 -3.74 -10.16 7.66
N THR A 40 -2.54 -9.72 7.96
CA THR A 40 -1.78 -8.83 7.08
C THR A 40 -1.50 -9.53 5.76
N ILE A 41 -1.76 -8.87 4.64
CA ILE A 41 -1.39 -9.36 3.31
C ILE A 41 0.14 -9.48 3.25
N ASP A 42 0.64 -10.69 3.04
CA ASP A 42 2.07 -10.98 2.95
C ASP A 42 2.69 -10.50 1.62
N ASP A 43 4.01 -10.55 1.50
CA ASP A 43 4.72 -10.02 0.33
C ASP A 43 4.48 -10.88 -0.92
N GLU A 44 4.31 -12.19 -0.77
CA GLU A 44 4.00 -13.11 -1.85
C GLU A 44 2.59 -12.84 -2.40
N THR A 45 1.58 -12.80 -1.54
CA THR A 45 0.20 -12.46 -1.95
C THR A 45 0.11 -11.07 -2.56
N TRP A 46 0.85 -10.11 -2.03
CA TRP A 46 0.95 -8.76 -2.59
C TRP A 46 1.49 -8.76 -4.02
N SER A 47 2.58 -9.49 -4.24
CA SER A 47 3.20 -9.67 -5.57
C SER A 47 2.30 -10.43 -6.53
N ASP A 48 1.74 -11.55 -6.10
CA ASP A 48 0.84 -12.40 -6.87
C ASP A 48 -0.36 -11.65 -7.45
N MET A 49 -0.94 -10.77 -6.64
CA MET A 49 -2.11 -9.94 -7.01
C MET A 49 -1.73 -8.68 -7.78
N ASP A 50 -0.44 -8.41 -8.04
CA ASP A 50 0.05 -7.18 -8.69
C ASP A 50 -0.45 -5.90 -7.97
N ILE A 51 -0.45 -5.93 -6.62
CA ILE A 51 -1.08 -4.86 -5.83
C ILE A 51 -0.29 -3.55 -5.95
N ASP A 52 1.00 -3.56 -6.26
CA ASP A 52 1.76 -2.33 -6.55
C ASP A 52 1.13 -1.50 -7.67
N ARG A 53 0.65 -2.15 -8.73
CA ARG A 53 -0.02 -1.47 -9.84
C ARG A 53 -1.43 -1.02 -9.45
N VAL A 54 -2.16 -1.83 -8.68
CA VAL A 54 -3.46 -1.44 -8.12
C VAL A 54 -3.29 -0.22 -7.20
N TYR A 55 -2.32 -0.26 -6.28
CA TYR A 55 -1.95 0.87 -5.43
C TYR A 55 -1.69 2.13 -6.28
N ALA A 56 -0.93 2.00 -7.36
CA ALA A 56 -0.61 3.13 -8.24
C ALA A 56 -1.85 3.78 -8.86
N LYS A 57 -2.89 3.01 -9.20
CA LYS A 57 -4.19 3.53 -9.67
C LYS A 57 -5.00 4.23 -8.58
N LEU A 58 -4.93 3.72 -7.35
CA LEU A 58 -5.65 4.27 -6.20
C LEU A 58 -4.99 5.54 -5.64
N ASP A 59 -3.65 5.64 -5.78
CA ASP A 59 -2.84 6.66 -5.12
C ASP A 59 -2.90 8.01 -5.84
N LYS A 60 -3.74 8.89 -5.30
CA LYS A 60 -3.85 10.30 -5.68
C LYS A 60 -3.36 11.23 -4.54
N ASN A 61 -2.57 10.69 -3.61
CA ASN A 61 -2.08 11.42 -2.46
C ASN A 61 -1.04 12.48 -2.83
N SER A 62 -1.08 13.61 -2.15
CA SER A 62 -0.15 14.73 -2.30
C SER A 62 0.99 14.70 -1.30
N SER A 63 0.87 13.92 -0.22
CA SER A 63 1.84 13.85 0.86
C SER A 63 2.37 12.44 1.11
N THR A 64 3.56 12.35 1.72
CA THR A 64 4.17 11.07 2.09
C THR A 64 3.32 10.30 3.11
N LEU A 65 2.61 10.99 4.01
CA LEU A 65 1.78 10.29 4.98
C LEU A 65 0.57 9.61 4.34
N GLY A 66 -0.09 10.25 3.38
CA GLY A 66 -1.18 9.63 2.63
C GLY A 66 -0.71 8.42 1.82
N GLU A 67 0.44 8.54 1.13
CA GLU A 67 1.06 7.42 0.41
C GLU A 67 1.38 6.24 1.33
N SER A 68 2.03 6.49 2.46
CA SER A 68 2.46 5.44 3.39
C SER A 68 1.27 4.77 4.09
N VAL A 69 0.25 5.54 4.46
CA VAL A 69 -0.93 4.99 5.15
C VAL A 69 -1.87 4.29 4.17
N LEU A 70 -2.02 4.74 2.92
CA LEU A 70 -2.75 3.99 1.89
C LEU A 70 -2.15 2.58 1.69
N TYR A 71 -0.81 2.50 1.62
CA TYR A 71 -0.11 1.21 1.56
C TYR A 71 -0.40 0.35 2.79
N TYR A 72 -0.29 0.94 3.98
CA TYR A 72 -0.60 0.25 5.24
C TYR A 72 -2.05 -0.26 5.30
N MET A 73 -3.03 0.52 4.82
CA MET A 73 -4.44 0.13 4.80
C MET A 73 -4.69 -1.06 3.87
N LEU A 74 -4.09 -1.08 2.67
CA LEU A 74 -4.18 -2.21 1.74
C LEU A 74 -3.49 -3.47 2.27
N ARG A 75 -2.42 -3.32 3.05
CA ARG A 75 -1.76 -4.45 3.74
C ARG A 75 -2.60 -5.03 4.88
N ASN A 76 -3.46 -4.21 5.49
CA ASN A 76 -4.26 -4.57 6.66
C ASN A 76 -5.75 -4.29 6.42
N PRO A 77 -6.42 -5.12 5.59
CA PRO A 77 -7.86 -4.99 5.36
C PRO A 77 -8.65 -5.17 6.66
N LEU A 78 -9.77 -4.48 6.78
CA LEU A 78 -10.63 -4.56 7.96
C LEU A 78 -11.53 -5.79 7.91
N ARG A 79 -12.02 -6.20 9.09
CA ARG A 79 -12.94 -7.31 9.32
C ARG A 79 -14.18 -6.88 10.11
N ASP A 80 -14.38 -5.59 10.17
CA ASP A 80 -15.43 -4.91 10.92
C ASP A 80 -16.23 -4.07 9.92
N GLU A 81 -17.45 -4.51 9.64
CA GLU A 81 -18.32 -3.87 8.65
C GLU A 81 -18.69 -2.45 9.06
N GLU A 82 -18.86 -2.18 10.37
CA GLU A 82 -19.22 -0.83 10.83
C GLU A 82 -18.08 0.16 10.58
N LYS A 83 -16.83 -0.25 10.85
CA LYS A 83 -15.66 0.57 10.51
C LYS A 83 -15.51 0.80 9.02
N LEU A 84 -15.83 -0.19 8.19
CA LEU A 84 -15.84 -0.05 6.74
C LEU A 84 -16.93 0.92 6.27
N LYS A 85 -18.13 0.85 6.85
CA LYS A 85 -19.22 1.80 6.58
C LYS A 85 -18.84 3.22 6.99
N ASP A 86 -18.16 3.39 8.11
CA ASP A 86 -17.68 4.71 8.54
C ASP A 86 -16.62 5.28 7.57
N ARG A 87 -15.70 4.45 7.08
CA ARG A 87 -14.80 4.85 5.98
C ARG A 87 -15.57 5.27 4.73
N ASN A 88 -16.57 4.50 4.35
CA ASN A 88 -17.39 4.81 3.17
C ASN A 88 -18.16 6.12 3.34
N LYS A 89 -18.72 6.40 4.51
CA LYS A 89 -19.39 7.69 4.80
C LYS A 89 -18.44 8.86 4.55
N LEU A 90 -17.18 8.76 5.02
CA LEU A 90 -16.17 9.79 4.75
C LEU A 90 -15.83 9.91 3.27
N ILE A 91 -15.64 8.79 2.57
CA ILE A 91 -15.38 8.79 1.13
C ILE A 91 -16.52 9.50 0.39
N GLN A 92 -17.78 9.22 0.72
CA GLN A 92 -18.93 9.89 0.12
C GLN A 92 -18.97 11.38 0.48
N SER A 93 -18.75 11.74 1.75
CA SER A 93 -18.66 13.14 2.17
C SER A 93 -17.58 13.93 1.39
N PHE A 94 -16.42 13.30 1.13
CA PHE A 94 -15.37 13.93 0.31
C PHE A 94 -15.75 14.07 -1.17
N LYS A 95 -16.63 13.22 -1.69
CA LYS A 95 -17.17 13.34 -3.06
C LYS A 95 -18.22 14.44 -3.17
N GLU A 96 -19.05 14.60 -2.16
CA GLU A 96 -20.20 15.51 -2.17
C GLU A 96 -19.85 16.93 -1.69
N ASP A 97 -19.16 17.05 -0.55
CA ASP A 97 -18.78 18.34 0.01
C ASP A 97 -17.52 18.92 -0.65
N VAL A 98 -17.76 19.75 -1.67
CA VAL A 98 -16.68 20.44 -2.42
C VAL A 98 -15.81 21.31 -1.50
N LYS A 99 -16.41 22.00 -0.52
CA LYS A 99 -15.69 22.91 0.37
C LYS A 99 -14.77 22.14 1.32
N LEU A 100 -15.26 21.07 1.92
CA LEU A 100 -14.47 20.17 2.75
C LEU A 100 -13.30 19.60 1.95
N ARG A 101 -13.58 19.03 0.78
CA ARG A 101 -12.58 18.45 -0.14
C ARG A 101 -11.48 19.45 -0.47
N GLU A 102 -11.83 20.69 -0.88
CA GLU A 102 -10.84 21.72 -1.22
C GLU A 102 -9.96 22.12 -0.03
N GLN A 103 -10.53 22.18 1.18
CA GLN A 103 -9.77 22.46 2.39
C GLN A 103 -8.76 21.37 2.72
N LEU A 104 -9.13 20.11 2.56
CA LEU A 104 -8.25 18.96 2.75
C LEU A 104 -7.17 18.92 1.67
N LEU A 105 -7.55 19.00 0.38
CA LEU A 105 -6.62 18.99 -0.75
C LEU A 105 -5.52 20.04 -0.61
N ILE A 106 -5.88 21.30 -0.30
CA ILE A 106 -4.88 22.36 -0.13
C ILE A 106 -4.00 22.14 1.10
N THR A 107 -4.54 21.49 2.13
CA THR A 107 -3.77 21.20 3.36
C THR A 107 -2.69 20.15 3.08
N TYR A 108 -3.04 19.05 2.43
CA TYR A 108 -2.10 17.99 2.07
C TYR A 108 -1.11 18.41 0.98
N TYR A 109 -1.57 19.15 -0.01
CA TYR A 109 -0.68 19.71 -1.03
C TYR A 109 0.39 20.65 -0.43
N GLN A 110 0.00 21.48 0.56
CA GLN A 110 0.94 22.33 1.29
C GLN A 110 1.89 21.57 2.20
N LEU A 111 1.48 20.44 2.76
CA LEU A 111 2.35 19.54 3.50
C LEU A 111 3.41 18.93 2.56
N GLY A 112 2.97 18.43 1.42
CA GLY A 112 3.83 17.87 0.37
C GLY A 112 4.51 16.56 0.77
N ARG A 113 5.52 16.18 -0.03
CA ARG A 113 6.23 14.90 0.10
C ARG A 113 7.60 15.05 0.72
N ASP A 114 7.90 14.20 1.67
CA ASP A 114 9.27 13.93 2.16
C ASP A 114 9.91 12.81 1.31
N ARG A 115 10.37 13.16 0.11
CA ARG A 115 10.87 12.22 -0.91
C ARG A 115 11.99 11.29 -0.43
N LYS A 116 12.69 11.64 0.64
CA LYS A 116 13.79 10.85 1.22
C LYS A 116 13.38 10.12 2.50
N ASN A 117 12.10 10.20 2.91
CA ASN A 117 11.60 9.65 4.17
C ASN A 117 12.41 10.07 5.41
N THR A 118 12.96 11.28 5.38
CA THR A 118 13.83 11.79 6.45
C THR A 118 13.11 11.85 7.79
N PHE A 119 11.79 12.04 7.79
CA PHE A 119 10.97 12.01 9.00
C PHE A 119 10.86 10.59 9.57
N LEU A 120 10.46 9.59 8.77
CA LEU A 120 10.35 8.21 9.25
C LEU A 120 11.70 7.63 9.64
N GLU A 121 12.78 7.98 8.91
CA GLU A 121 14.14 7.62 9.30
C GLU A 121 14.58 8.25 10.62
N MET A 122 14.20 9.50 10.85
CA MET A 122 14.46 10.17 12.12
C MET A 122 13.69 9.50 13.27
N ILE A 123 12.45 9.09 13.04
CA ILE A 123 11.62 8.40 14.03
C ILE A 123 12.12 6.98 14.33
N GLU A 124 12.62 6.26 13.33
CA GLU A 124 13.14 4.89 13.46
C GLU A 124 14.53 4.88 14.10
N SER A 125 15.41 5.79 13.67
CA SER A 125 16.73 5.91 14.27
C SER A 125 16.61 6.33 15.73
N GLU A 126 17.42 5.73 16.61
CA GLU A 126 17.54 6.23 17.98
C GLU A 126 17.99 7.69 17.91
N LEU A 127 17.07 8.59 18.28
CA LEU A 127 17.39 10.01 18.41
C LEU A 127 18.47 10.17 19.46
N VAL A 128 19.58 10.77 19.07
CA VAL A 128 20.67 11.05 19.99
C VAL A 128 20.18 12.11 20.99
N VAL A 129 19.60 11.60 22.11
CA VAL A 129 19.24 12.47 23.23
C VAL A 129 20.48 12.75 24.02
N ASN A 130 21.00 13.95 23.89
CA ASN A 130 22.17 14.38 24.65
C ASN A 130 21.86 15.66 25.45
N LYS A 131 21.37 15.45 26.69
CA LYS A 131 21.06 16.55 27.63
C LYS A 131 22.28 17.44 27.88
N MET A 132 23.47 16.84 27.94
CA MET A 132 24.71 17.59 28.17
C MET A 132 24.98 18.57 27.03
N LYS A 133 24.83 18.13 25.76
CA LYS A 133 24.92 19.03 24.60
C LYS A 133 23.86 20.13 24.62
N TYR A 134 22.61 19.79 25.02
CA TYR A 134 21.54 20.80 25.14
C TYR A 134 21.94 21.91 26.13
N TYR A 135 22.40 21.54 27.32
CA TYR A 135 22.83 22.53 28.32
C TYR A 135 24.08 23.29 27.87
N LEU A 136 25.08 22.59 27.33
CA LEU A 136 26.30 23.20 26.82
C LEU A 136 25.98 24.24 25.73
N TYR A 137 25.16 23.88 24.74
CA TYR A 137 24.79 24.79 23.66
C TYR A 137 23.85 25.91 24.13
N THR A 138 23.08 25.69 25.16
CA THR A 138 22.30 26.75 25.80
C THR A 138 23.22 27.79 26.48
N ILE A 139 24.27 27.32 27.14
CA ILE A 139 25.29 28.20 27.77
C ILE A 139 26.06 28.95 26.68
N LEU A 140 26.62 28.25 25.69
CA LEU A 140 27.44 28.83 24.62
C LEU A 140 26.63 29.76 23.70
N GLY A 141 25.39 29.36 23.37
CA GLY A 141 24.56 30.08 22.41
C GLY A 141 23.71 31.21 23.03
N LYS A 142 23.38 31.14 24.33
CA LYS A 142 22.49 32.15 24.93
C LYS A 142 23.16 32.91 26.06
N ILE A 143 23.73 32.20 27.05
CA ILE A 143 24.23 32.84 28.27
C ILE A 143 25.52 33.60 27.98
N PHE A 144 26.50 32.95 27.37
CA PHE A 144 27.81 33.55 27.12
C PHE A 144 27.75 34.78 26.19
N PRO A 145 27.08 34.75 25.00
CA PRO A 145 26.93 35.94 24.16
C PRO A 145 26.21 37.09 24.86
N LEU A 146 25.14 36.75 25.63
CA LEU A 146 24.36 37.78 26.33
C LEU A 146 25.19 38.49 27.42
N ILE A 147 25.96 37.73 28.19
CA ILE A 147 26.88 38.27 29.19
C ILE A 147 27.94 39.15 28.51
N ALA A 148 28.55 38.66 27.41
CA ALA A 148 29.57 39.44 26.68
C ALA A 148 28.98 40.78 26.17
N ILE A 149 27.77 40.78 25.63
CA ILE A 149 27.06 42.00 25.17
C ILE A 149 26.81 42.94 26.34
N LEU A 150 26.29 42.43 27.47
CA LEU A 150 26.01 43.27 28.64
C LEU A 150 27.30 43.91 29.20
N PHE A 151 28.40 43.16 29.29
CA PHE A 151 29.68 43.70 29.75
C PHE A 151 30.23 44.76 28.79
N THR A 152 30.09 44.56 27.48
CA THR A 152 30.50 45.54 26.49
C THR A 152 29.70 46.87 26.64
N ILE A 153 28.41 46.79 26.93
CA ILE A 153 27.55 47.98 27.03
C ILE A 153 27.72 48.71 28.38
N PHE A 154 27.77 47.94 29.49
CA PHE A 154 27.69 48.54 30.84
C PHE A 154 29.02 48.65 31.59
N VAL A 155 30.09 47.97 31.11
CA VAL A 155 31.38 47.95 31.79
C VAL A 155 32.45 48.60 30.98
N ASP A 156 32.84 48.02 29.81
CA ASP A 156 33.88 48.53 28.97
C ASP A 156 33.85 47.95 27.55
N GLU A 157 34.11 48.76 26.52
CA GLU A 157 34.10 48.36 25.11
C GLU A 157 35.10 47.22 24.79
N SER A 158 36.19 47.08 25.59
CA SER A 158 37.19 46.02 25.42
C SER A 158 36.62 44.60 25.52
N TYR A 159 35.44 44.43 26.13
CA TYR A 159 34.74 43.17 26.20
C TYR A 159 34.13 42.73 24.86
N ALA A 160 34.02 43.61 23.84
CA ALA A 160 33.56 43.24 22.50
C ALA A 160 34.35 42.08 21.86
N LYS A 161 35.62 41.88 22.21
CA LYS A 161 36.40 40.71 21.79
C LYS A 161 35.77 39.36 22.18
N TYR A 162 35.08 39.31 23.32
CA TYR A 162 34.39 38.07 23.77
C TYR A 162 33.15 37.78 22.96
N ILE A 163 32.49 38.79 22.38
CA ILE A 163 31.38 38.59 21.43
C ILE A 163 31.92 37.92 20.15
N ALA A 164 33.09 38.40 19.63
CA ALA A 164 33.72 37.80 18.45
C ALA A 164 34.19 36.35 18.72
N ILE A 165 34.79 36.10 19.89
CA ILE A 165 35.19 34.74 20.30
C ILE A 165 33.97 33.82 20.40
N SER A 166 32.88 34.27 21.02
CA SER A 166 31.63 33.54 21.11
C SER A 166 31.08 33.17 19.74
N ALA A 167 31.03 34.15 18.82
CA ALA A 167 30.55 33.93 17.46
C ALA A 167 31.41 32.89 16.72
N ALA A 168 32.74 33.00 16.78
CA ALA A 168 33.67 32.05 16.15
C ALA A 168 33.48 30.63 16.72
N LEU A 169 33.40 30.49 18.04
CA LEU A 169 33.16 29.20 18.70
C LEU A 169 31.82 28.57 18.28
N ASN A 170 30.79 29.38 18.24
CA ASN A 170 29.44 28.90 17.89
C ASN A 170 29.34 28.55 16.39
N MET A 171 30.03 29.27 15.50
CA MET A 171 30.17 28.86 14.08
C MET A 171 30.88 27.51 13.95
N PHE A 172 31.93 27.27 14.75
CA PHE A 172 32.61 25.99 14.76
C PHE A 172 31.70 24.85 15.26
N VAL A 173 30.94 25.06 16.34
CA VAL A 173 29.96 24.10 16.85
C VAL A 173 28.89 23.79 15.80
N ASN A 174 28.32 24.81 15.15
CA ASN A 174 27.34 24.62 14.07
C ASN A 174 27.93 23.79 12.92
N TYR A 175 29.17 24.05 12.51
CA TYR A 175 29.85 23.27 11.48
C TYR A 175 29.99 21.80 11.87
N MET A 176 30.41 21.51 13.10
CA MET A 176 30.56 20.13 13.62
C MET A 176 29.22 19.39 13.73
N GLU A 177 28.14 20.09 14.12
CA GLU A 177 26.82 19.50 14.31
C GLU A 177 26.01 19.36 13.00
N ARG A 178 26.41 19.98 11.91
CA ARG A 178 25.68 20.05 10.63
C ARG A 178 25.26 18.68 10.08
N ASN A 179 26.06 17.63 10.31
CA ASN A 179 25.75 16.27 9.87
C ASN A 179 24.86 15.51 10.87
N THR A 180 24.88 15.91 12.14
CA THR A 180 24.09 15.26 13.21
C THR A 180 22.66 15.77 13.21
N ILE A 181 22.48 17.06 12.91
CA ILE A 181 21.16 17.70 12.93
C ILE A 181 20.41 17.33 11.65
N LYS A 182 19.54 16.33 11.76
CA LYS A 182 18.63 15.94 10.67
C LYS A 182 17.46 16.93 10.55
N SER A 183 17.77 18.17 10.23
CA SER A 183 16.81 19.30 10.17
C SER A 183 15.62 19.01 9.25
N ARG A 184 15.80 18.27 8.16
CA ARG A 184 14.74 17.94 7.19
C ARG A 184 13.62 17.13 7.79
N GLY A 185 13.90 16.12 8.64
CA GLY A 185 12.87 15.33 9.32
C GLY A 185 12.06 16.19 10.29
N ILE A 186 12.70 17.13 10.99
CA ILE A 186 12.03 18.07 11.89
C ILE A 186 11.18 19.09 11.13
N ILE A 187 11.62 19.54 9.95
CA ILE A 187 10.82 20.43 9.09
C ILE A 187 9.54 19.72 8.64
N TYR A 188 9.63 18.45 8.24
CA TYR A 188 8.45 17.69 7.87
C TYR A 188 7.52 17.44 9.06
N LEU A 189 8.07 17.13 10.25
CA LEU A 189 7.32 17.03 11.52
C LEU A 189 6.53 18.31 11.81
N ARG A 190 7.15 19.48 11.63
CA ARG A 190 6.44 20.77 11.74
C ARG A 190 5.30 20.88 10.74
N GLY A 191 5.52 20.45 9.50
CA GLY A 191 4.48 20.37 8.48
C GLY A 191 3.28 19.52 8.92
N ILE A 192 3.54 18.33 9.49
CA ILE A 192 2.53 17.43 10.05
C ILE A 192 1.72 18.13 11.15
N ILE A 193 2.38 18.74 12.14
CA ILE A 193 1.71 19.45 13.24
C ILE A 193 0.85 20.61 12.71
N LYS A 194 1.35 21.36 11.71
CA LYS A 194 0.62 22.45 11.07
C LYS A 194 -0.62 21.94 10.31
N ALA A 195 -0.48 20.84 9.57
CA ALA A 195 -1.59 20.20 8.87
C ALA A 195 -2.65 19.69 9.86
N ALA A 196 -2.22 19.04 10.95
CA ALA A 196 -3.08 18.59 12.03
C ALA A 196 -3.93 19.72 12.62
N LYS A 197 -3.29 20.83 13.00
CA LYS A 197 -3.99 22.03 13.51
C LYS A 197 -4.97 22.63 12.50
N LYS A 198 -4.63 22.60 11.23
CA LYS A 198 -5.50 23.14 10.18
C LYS A 198 -6.71 22.24 9.97
N ILE A 199 -6.55 20.92 9.99
CA ILE A 199 -7.64 19.95 9.86
C ILE A 199 -8.57 20.03 11.07
N THR A 200 -8.04 20.14 12.30
CA THR A 200 -8.88 20.29 13.50
C THR A 200 -9.65 21.62 13.55
N SER A 201 -9.29 22.62 12.75
CA SER A 201 -10.06 23.85 12.60
C SER A 201 -11.24 23.74 11.63
N ILE A 202 -11.35 22.65 10.87
CA ILE A 202 -12.45 22.40 9.94
C ILE A 202 -13.67 21.92 10.74
N LYS A 203 -14.74 22.71 10.70
CA LYS A 203 -16.02 22.35 11.34
C LYS A 203 -16.82 21.45 10.40
N ASN A 204 -16.77 20.15 10.62
CA ASN A 204 -17.54 19.16 9.88
C ASN A 204 -17.82 17.95 10.81
N ASN A 205 -19.08 17.52 10.88
CA ASN A 205 -19.52 16.46 11.81
C ASN A 205 -18.90 15.10 11.48
N GLU A 206 -18.71 14.79 10.19
CA GLU A 206 -18.10 13.52 9.76
C GLU A 206 -16.63 13.41 10.15
N LEU A 207 -15.95 14.55 10.35
CA LEU A 207 -14.57 14.58 10.82
C LEU A 207 -14.44 14.59 12.35
N SER A 208 -15.53 14.68 13.12
CA SER A 208 -15.48 14.89 14.59
C SER A 208 -14.60 13.85 15.28
N TYR A 209 -14.79 12.57 15.00
CA TYR A 209 -13.98 11.48 15.57
C TYR A 209 -12.46 11.69 15.29
N TYR A 210 -12.10 12.04 14.07
CA TYR A 210 -10.72 12.26 13.68
C TYR A 210 -10.13 13.52 14.30
N THR A 211 -10.89 14.63 14.30
CA THR A 211 -10.44 15.90 14.87
C THR A 211 -10.25 15.84 16.38
N ASP A 212 -11.09 15.10 17.10
CA ASP A 212 -10.96 14.90 18.54
C ASP A 212 -9.72 14.08 18.87
N ASN A 213 -9.50 12.99 18.15
CA ASN A 213 -8.29 12.18 18.29
C ASN A 213 -7.01 12.97 17.97
N ILE A 214 -7.01 13.77 16.89
CA ILE A 214 -5.88 14.64 16.55
C ILE A 214 -5.65 15.66 17.69
N ASN A 215 -6.69 16.30 18.19
CA ASN A 215 -6.58 17.30 19.26
C ASN A 215 -5.99 16.70 20.54
N ASN A 216 -6.40 15.49 20.92
CA ASN A 216 -5.86 14.81 22.09
C ASN A 216 -4.36 14.53 21.93
N ASN A 217 -3.93 14.03 20.77
CA ASN A 217 -2.51 13.81 20.48
C ASN A 217 -1.73 15.16 20.41
N LEU A 218 -2.31 16.23 19.85
CA LEU A 218 -1.68 17.56 19.78
C LEU A 218 -1.42 18.17 21.16
N LYS A 219 -2.28 17.93 22.15
CA LYS A 219 -2.04 18.38 23.54
C LYS A 219 -0.74 17.79 24.09
N GLU A 220 -0.50 16.50 23.84
CA GLU A 220 0.68 15.78 24.32
C GLU A 220 1.98 16.26 23.64
N VAL A 221 1.90 16.67 22.38
CA VAL A 221 3.08 17.07 21.60
C VAL A 221 3.31 18.59 21.57
N LYS A 222 2.59 19.36 22.38
CA LYS A 222 2.72 20.83 22.46
C LYS A 222 4.16 21.35 22.70
N PRO A 223 5.03 20.66 23.48
CA PRO A 223 6.43 21.07 23.62
C PRO A 223 7.23 20.92 22.32
N ILE A 224 6.90 19.90 21.50
CA ILE A 224 7.54 19.65 20.19
C ILE A 224 7.17 20.77 19.21
N ASP A 225 5.91 21.16 19.19
CA ASP A 225 5.40 22.23 18.31
C ASP A 225 6.16 23.55 18.51
N ARG A 226 6.42 23.93 19.76
CA ARG A 226 7.21 25.14 20.06
C ARG A 226 8.65 25.04 19.58
N GLY A 227 9.30 23.88 19.78
CA GLY A 227 10.68 23.66 19.32
C GLY A 227 10.80 23.61 17.80
N THR A 228 9.88 22.93 17.12
CA THR A 228 9.87 22.84 15.65
C THR A 228 9.55 24.18 14.98
N PHE A 229 8.78 25.04 15.65
CA PHE A 229 8.53 26.41 15.17
C PHE A 229 9.83 27.20 15.00
N VAL A 230 10.72 27.12 15.99
CA VAL A 230 12.01 27.83 15.97
C VAL A 230 12.86 27.34 14.80
N ILE A 231 13.02 26.03 14.64
CA ILE A 231 13.82 25.43 13.54
C ILE A 231 13.25 25.82 12.16
N GLY A 232 11.93 25.79 11.99
CA GLY A 232 11.33 26.15 10.71
C GLY A 232 11.39 27.66 10.42
N PHE A 233 11.47 28.50 11.45
CA PHE A 233 11.63 29.94 11.29
C PHE A 233 13.04 30.27 10.78
N VAL A 234 14.07 29.63 11.34
CA VAL A 234 15.46 29.76 10.90
C VAL A 234 15.63 29.44 9.41
N ASN A 235 15.02 28.34 8.96
CA ASN A 235 15.11 27.90 7.56
C ASN A 235 14.31 28.77 6.56
N MET A 236 13.45 29.66 7.03
CA MET A 236 12.66 30.54 6.17
C MET A 236 13.35 31.86 5.83
N TRP A 237 14.34 32.28 6.64
CA TRP A 237 15.02 33.54 6.52
C TRP A 237 16.51 33.33 6.20
N GLN A 238 16.87 33.41 4.92
CA GLN A 238 18.26 33.33 4.47
C GLN A 238 18.99 34.67 4.69
N GLY A 239 20.31 34.58 4.92
CA GLY A 239 21.17 35.76 5.05
C GLY A 239 21.44 36.18 6.50
N VAL A 240 21.22 37.45 6.84
CA VAL A 240 21.61 38.02 8.16
C VAL A 240 20.97 37.28 9.33
N PHE A 241 19.73 36.84 9.18
CA PHE A 241 19.03 36.11 10.24
C PHE A 241 19.57 34.70 10.45
N GLU A 242 20.01 34.03 9.40
CA GLU A 242 20.72 32.74 9.49
C GLU A 242 22.01 32.89 10.31
N ALA A 243 22.80 33.95 10.05
CA ALA A 243 23.99 34.23 10.83
C ALA A 243 23.70 34.44 12.32
N ILE A 244 22.63 35.17 12.67
CA ILE A 244 22.18 35.33 14.05
C ILE A 244 21.83 33.97 14.67
N CYS A 245 21.12 33.12 13.97
CA CYS A 245 20.73 31.79 14.46
C CYS A 245 21.95 30.89 14.73
N VAL A 246 22.97 30.96 13.89
CA VAL A 246 24.25 30.26 14.08
C VAL A 246 25.03 30.81 15.29
N ILE A 247 25.12 32.14 15.41
CA ILE A 247 25.82 32.80 16.53
C ILE A 247 25.18 32.44 17.88
N PHE A 248 23.86 32.29 17.92
CA PHE A 248 23.12 31.95 19.15
C PHE A 248 22.78 30.45 19.30
N LEU A 249 23.29 29.56 18.42
CA LEU A 249 23.05 28.11 18.42
C LEU A 249 21.55 27.75 18.57
N ILE A 250 20.67 28.52 17.90
CA ILE A 250 19.24 28.40 18.08
C ILE A 250 18.73 27.06 17.55
N GLU A 251 19.24 26.64 16.39
CA GLU A 251 18.83 25.39 15.75
C GLU A 251 19.30 24.16 16.55
N GLU A 252 20.55 24.19 17.06
CA GLU A 252 21.13 23.12 17.85
C GLU A 252 20.37 22.93 19.17
N CYS A 253 20.12 24.01 19.88
CA CYS A 253 19.33 23.97 21.11
C CYS A 253 17.93 23.43 20.87
N ALA A 254 17.26 23.89 19.79
CA ALA A 254 15.93 23.42 19.46
C ALA A 254 15.92 21.94 19.05
N TYR A 255 16.91 21.50 18.28
CA TYR A 255 17.06 20.09 17.88
C TYR A 255 17.20 19.15 19.09
N TYR A 256 18.16 19.41 19.98
CA TYR A 256 18.35 18.54 21.14
C TYR A 256 17.17 18.55 22.11
N LYS A 257 16.48 19.68 22.25
CA LYS A 257 15.23 19.75 23.03
C LYS A 257 14.09 18.96 22.39
N VAL A 258 13.90 19.08 21.09
CA VAL A 258 12.87 18.33 20.35
C VAL A 258 13.18 16.84 20.38
N SER A 259 14.43 16.44 20.18
CA SER A 259 14.86 15.03 20.22
C SER A 259 14.59 14.38 21.58
N GLU A 260 14.81 15.10 22.70
CA GLU A 260 14.49 14.59 24.04
C GLU A 260 12.98 14.34 24.18
N VAL A 261 12.15 15.30 23.81
CA VAL A 261 10.68 15.17 23.94
C VAL A 261 10.15 14.11 22.99
N LEU A 262 10.69 14.05 21.77
CA LEU A 262 10.26 13.11 20.75
C LEU A 262 10.51 11.65 21.18
N LYS A 263 11.59 11.37 21.89
CA LYS A 263 11.88 10.04 22.44
C LYS A 263 10.72 9.50 23.31
N TYR A 264 10.09 10.35 24.11
CA TYR A 264 9.00 9.95 25.03
C TYR A 264 7.62 10.13 24.42
N LYS A 265 7.46 10.92 23.35
CA LYS A 265 6.18 11.28 22.74
C LYS A 265 6.06 10.81 21.28
N LYS A 266 6.94 9.88 20.86
CA LYS A 266 6.99 9.29 19.51
C LYS A 266 5.63 8.73 19.09
N GLU A 267 4.96 8.01 19.98
CA GLU A 267 3.68 7.36 19.71
C GLU A 267 2.59 8.36 19.32
N TYR A 268 2.46 9.48 20.05
CA TYR A 268 1.47 10.52 19.75
C TYR A 268 1.69 11.15 18.37
N ILE A 269 2.95 11.35 17.98
CA ILE A 269 3.27 11.87 16.63
C ILE A 269 2.94 10.83 15.55
N MET A 270 3.24 9.55 15.80
CA MET A 270 2.92 8.48 14.86
C MET A 270 1.41 8.24 14.74
N ASN A 271 0.64 8.49 15.81
CA ASN A 271 -0.82 8.49 15.77
C ASN A 271 -1.36 9.66 14.92
N ILE A 272 -0.82 10.88 15.09
CA ILE A 272 -1.17 12.01 14.22
C ILE A 272 -0.84 11.70 12.76
N PHE A 273 0.35 11.14 12.48
CA PHE A 273 0.77 10.72 11.14
C PHE A 273 -0.23 9.75 10.53
N HIS A 274 -0.62 8.72 11.29
CA HIS A 274 -1.57 7.70 10.84
C HIS A 274 -2.95 8.31 10.55
N ILE A 275 -3.51 9.08 11.49
CA ILE A 275 -4.85 9.67 11.35
C ILE A 275 -4.90 10.62 10.14
N LEU A 276 -3.91 11.50 9.98
CA LEU A 276 -3.83 12.37 8.82
C LEU A 276 -3.66 11.58 7.52
N GLY A 277 -2.82 10.54 7.53
CA GLY A 277 -2.60 9.68 6.38
C GLY A 277 -3.84 8.89 5.99
N GLU A 278 -4.63 8.40 6.96
CA GLU A 278 -5.91 7.73 6.69
C GLU A 278 -6.91 8.68 6.04
N LEU A 279 -7.05 9.91 6.55
CA LEU A 279 -7.93 10.91 5.95
C LEU A 279 -7.51 11.24 4.50
N GLU A 280 -6.21 11.38 4.21
CA GLU A 280 -5.74 11.62 2.84
C GLU A 280 -5.90 10.41 1.95
N ALA A 281 -5.66 9.20 2.46
CA ALA A 281 -5.91 7.95 1.72
C ALA A 281 -7.39 7.82 1.33
N LEU A 282 -8.32 8.08 2.25
CA LEU A 282 -9.75 8.06 1.96
C LEU A 282 -10.16 9.16 0.97
N LEU A 283 -9.54 10.35 1.05
CA LEU A 283 -9.70 11.41 0.05
C LEU A 283 -9.18 10.96 -1.33
N SER A 284 -8.07 10.25 -1.39
CA SER A 284 -7.53 9.64 -2.63
C SER A 284 -8.51 8.64 -3.24
N ILE A 285 -9.08 7.75 -2.42
CA ILE A 285 -10.10 6.79 -2.85
C ILE A 285 -11.36 7.48 -3.37
N SER A 286 -11.80 8.58 -2.73
CA SER A 286 -12.95 9.36 -3.21
C SER A 286 -12.71 9.91 -4.63
N GLY A 287 -11.50 10.35 -4.93
CA GLY A 287 -11.09 10.78 -6.27
C GLY A 287 -11.04 9.63 -7.28
N TYR A 288 -10.59 8.44 -6.84
CA TYR A 288 -10.62 7.24 -7.68
C TYR A 288 -12.06 6.83 -8.02
N GLN A 289 -12.95 6.72 -7.02
CA GLN A 289 -14.36 6.38 -7.21
C GLN A 289 -15.11 7.40 -8.08
N LYS A 290 -14.77 8.70 -8.00
CA LYS A 290 -15.37 9.72 -8.86
C LYS A 290 -15.12 9.44 -10.34
N ASN A 291 -13.95 8.89 -10.69
CA ASN A 291 -13.59 8.55 -12.07
C ASN A 291 -14.24 7.25 -12.56
N LEU A 292 -14.60 6.34 -11.66
CA LEU A 292 -15.32 5.11 -11.98
C LEU A 292 -16.80 5.37 -12.33
N LYS A 293 -17.32 6.56 -12.03
CA LYS A 293 -18.75 6.88 -12.14
C LYS A 293 -19.59 5.92 -11.29
N GLU A 294 -20.36 5.00 -11.93
CA GLU A 294 -21.22 4.02 -11.24
C GLU A 294 -20.73 2.57 -11.41
N ASP A 295 -19.51 2.36 -11.92
CA ASP A 295 -18.97 1.02 -12.19
C ASP A 295 -18.41 0.35 -10.91
N TYR A 296 -19.05 0.55 -9.76
CA TYR A 296 -18.73 -0.12 -8.50
C TYR A 296 -19.96 -0.20 -7.58
N VAL A 297 -19.90 -1.11 -6.61
CA VAL A 297 -20.99 -1.38 -5.66
C VAL A 297 -20.45 -1.48 -4.23
N ASN A 298 -21.30 -1.15 -3.24
CA ASN A 298 -21.00 -1.44 -1.85
C ASN A 298 -21.17 -2.95 -1.58
N PRO A 299 -20.23 -3.59 -0.87
CA PRO A 299 -20.32 -5.01 -0.56
C PRO A 299 -21.43 -5.32 0.45
N ILE A 300 -21.98 -6.54 0.35
CA ILE A 300 -22.83 -7.13 1.38
C ILE A 300 -22.02 -8.22 2.06
N PHE A 301 -21.70 -8.06 3.34
CA PHE A 301 -20.99 -9.06 4.11
C PHE A 301 -21.92 -10.04 4.81
N ILE A 302 -21.56 -11.34 4.79
CA ILE A 302 -22.28 -12.41 5.46
C ILE A 302 -21.34 -13.28 6.30
N LYS A 303 -21.89 -14.09 7.21
CA LYS A 303 -21.09 -14.91 8.14
C LYS A 303 -20.69 -16.26 7.56
N GLU A 304 -21.51 -16.84 6.68
CA GLU A 304 -21.23 -18.11 6.01
C GLU A 304 -20.09 -17.94 5.01
N VAL A 305 -19.32 -19.01 4.78
CA VAL A 305 -18.25 -19.02 3.76
C VAL A 305 -18.89 -18.92 2.37
N PHE A 306 -18.74 -17.75 1.76
CA PHE A 306 -19.45 -17.43 0.53
C PHE A 306 -18.78 -16.31 -0.24
N LEU A 307 -18.75 -16.42 -1.56
CA LEU A 307 -18.33 -15.36 -2.48
C LEU A 307 -19.25 -15.37 -3.70
N ASP A 308 -19.99 -14.30 -3.90
CA ASP A 308 -20.81 -14.05 -5.10
C ASP A 308 -20.44 -12.68 -5.68
N ILE A 309 -19.98 -12.68 -6.90
CA ILE A 309 -19.65 -11.48 -7.66
C ILE A 309 -20.31 -11.54 -9.03
N LYS A 310 -21.08 -10.51 -9.37
CA LYS A 310 -21.71 -10.38 -10.69
C LYS A 310 -21.06 -9.26 -11.47
N GLU A 311 -20.68 -9.59 -12.70
CA GLU A 311 -20.00 -8.67 -13.62
C GLU A 311 -18.78 -7.97 -12.97
N GLY A 312 -17.97 -8.75 -12.23
CA GLY A 312 -16.72 -8.27 -11.67
C GLY A 312 -15.69 -7.94 -12.73
N ILE A 313 -14.96 -6.84 -12.54
CA ILE A 313 -13.93 -6.35 -13.48
C ILE A 313 -12.58 -6.21 -12.79
N HIS A 314 -11.51 -6.33 -13.60
CA HIS A 314 -10.14 -6.16 -13.13
C HIS A 314 -9.69 -4.70 -13.29
N PRO A 315 -9.28 -3.99 -12.22
CA PRO A 315 -9.00 -2.55 -12.29
C PRO A 315 -7.84 -2.14 -13.20
N LEU A 316 -6.92 -3.04 -13.49
CA LEU A 316 -5.72 -2.73 -14.29
C LEU A 316 -5.95 -2.84 -15.80
N LEU A 317 -7.09 -3.35 -16.25
CA LEU A 317 -7.42 -3.47 -17.66
C LEU A 317 -8.16 -2.23 -18.15
N ASP A 318 -7.81 -1.74 -19.33
CA ASP A 318 -8.48 -0.57 -19.93
C ASP A 318 -9.86 -0.95 -20.49
N LYS A 319 -10.00 -2.16 -21.00
CA LYS A 319 -11.26 -2.72 -21.52
C LYS A 319 -11.51 -4.09 -20.85
N PRO A 320 -11.88 -4.10 -19.56
CA PRO A 320 -12.09 -5.34 -18.85
C PRO A 320 -13.33 -6.08 -19.37
N VAL A 321 -13.20 -7.39 -19.50
CA VAL A 321 -14.36 -8.26 -19.74
C VAL A 321 -14.92 -8.67 -18.38
N ALA A 322 -16.14 -8.25 -18.10
CA ALA A 322 -16.79 -8.56 -16.84
C ALA A 322 -17.15 -10.05 -16.73
N ASN A 323 -16.91 -10.64 -15.57
CA ASN A 323 -17.21 -12.04 -15.27
C ASN A 323 -17.98 -12.19 -13.96
N SER A 324 -18.78 -13.25 -13.88
CA SER A 324 -19.62 -13.56 -12.72
C SER A 324 -19.29 -14.96 -12.19
N ILE A 325 -19.30 -15.11 -10.86
CA ILE A 325 -19.13 -16.41 -10.20
C ILE A 325 -19.81 -16.39 -8.84
N SER A 326 -20.39 -17.52 -8.44
CA SER A 326 -20.92 -17.74 -7.10
C SER A 326 -20.29 -19.00 -6.51
N ILE A 327 -19.69 -18.89 -5.33
CA ILE A 327 -18.94 -19.98 -4.67
C ILE A 327 -19.47 -20.13 -3.25
N LYS A 328 -19.98 -21.31 -2.92
CA LYS A 328 -20.55 -21.58 -1.61
C LYS A 328 -19.98 -22.85 -0.97
N ASP A 329 -20.38 -23.99 -1.47
CA ASP A 329 -20.12 -25.29 -0.83
C ASP A 329 -18.96 -26.06 -1.49
N LYS A 330 -18.56 -25.68 -2.69
CA LYS A 330 -17.53 -26.34 -3.47
C LYS A 330 -16.44 -25.35 -3.91
N GLY A 331 -15.20 -25.81 -3.94
CA GLY A 331 -14.12 -25.07 -4.57
C GLY A 331 -14.29 -24.99 -6.09
N ILE A 332 -13.44 -24.25 -6.76
CA ILE A 332 -13.49 -24.03 -8.21
C ILE A 332 -12.20 -24.52 -8.86
N VAL A 333 -12.35 -25.32 -9.91
CA VAL A 333 -11.25 -25.66 -10.84
C VAL A 333 -11.44 -24.90 -12.14
N LEU A 334 -10.44 -24.08 -12.52
CA LEU A 334 -10.40 -23.34 -13.77
C LEU A 334 -9.52 -24.06 -14.78
N THR A 335 -10.08 -24.42 -15.93
CA THR A 335 -9.33 -24.98 -17.05
C THR A 335 -9.23 -24.03 -18.22
N GLY A 336 -8.33 -24.28 -19.17
CA GLY A 336 -8.12 -23.45 -20.35
C GLY A 336 -6.64 -23.27 -20.66
N THR A 337 -6.35 -22.82 -21.87
CA THR A 337 -4.97 -22.61 -22.35
C THR A 337 -4.31 -21.43 -21.65
N ASN A 338 -2.98 -21.33 -21.81
CA ASN A 338 -2.25 -20.14 -21.38
C ASN A 338 -2.78 -18.91 -22.15
N MET A 339 -2.72 -17.75 -21.51
CA MET A 339 -3.25 -16.47 -22.04
C MET A 339 -4.78 -16.37 -22.12
N SER A 340 -5.55 -17.39 -21.74
CA SER A 340 -7.03 -17.37 -21.81
C SER A 340 -7.69 -16.48 -20.75
N GLY A 341 -6.95 -15.99 -19.76
CA GLY A 341 -7.45 -15.07 -18.72
C GLY A 341 -7.58 -15.68 -17.32
N LYS A 342 -7.17 -16.95 -17.10
CA LYS A 342 -7.26 -17.62 -15.78
C LYS A 342 -6.64 -16.82 -14.65
N SER A 343 -5.35 -16.48 -14.75
CA SER A 343 -4.62 -15.73 -13.71
C SER A 343 -5.18 -14.32 -13.51
N THR A 344 -5.65 -13.68 -14.60
CA THR A 344 -6.32 -12.37 -14.53
C THR A 344 -7.63 -12.46 -13.76
N PHE A 345 -8.39 -13.52 -13.94
CA PHE A 345 -9.63 -13.77 -13.22
C PHE A 345 -9.38 -14.04 -11.73
N LEU A 346 -8.37 -14.84 -11.39
CA LEU A 346 -7.96 -15.06 -10.01
C LEU A 346 -7.60 -13.75 -9.29
N ARG A 347 -6.79 -12.91 -9.95
CA ARG A 347 -6.43 -11.59 -9.43
C ARG A 347 -7.63 -10.66 -9.31
N MET A 348 -8.54 -10.66 -10.29
CA MET A 348 -9.76 -9.86 -10.26
C MET A 348 -10.58 -10.14 -9.01
N LEU A 349 -10.77 -11.41 -8.64
CA LEU A 349 -11.50 -11.78 -7.43
C LEU A 349 -10.75 -11.30 -6.17
N GLY A 350 -9.46 -11.60 -6.04
CA GLY A 350 -8.66 -11.22 -4.88
C GLY A 350 -8.60 -9.70 -4.67
N ILE A 351 -8.46 -8.93 -5.75
CA ILE A 351 -8.44 -7.46 -5.69
C ILE A 351 -9.81 -6.92 -5.26
N ASN A 352 -10.92 -7.47 -5.77
CA ASN A 352 -12.26 -7.03 -5.36
C ASN A 352 -12.54 -7.36 -3.88
N ILE A 353 -12.10 -8.52 -3.38
CA ILE A 353 -12.15 -8.84 -1.96
C ILE A 353 -11.32 -7.83 -1.15
N LEU A 354 -10.09 -7.53 -1.58
CA LEU A 354 -9.22 -6.57 -0.92
C LEU A 354 -9.85 -5.17 -0.85
N LEU A 355 -10.38 -4.67 -1.97
CA LEU A 355 -11.02 -3.35 -2.02
C LEU A 355 -12.28 -3.28 -1.14
N SER A 356 -13.10 -4.34 -1.15
CA SER A 356 -14.30 -4.43 -0.32
C SER A 356 -13.97 -4.42 1.17
N GLN A 357 -12.91 -5.11 1.59
CA GLN A 357 -12.47 -5.21 2.98
C GLN A 357 -11.57 -4.04 3.42
N THR A 358 -11.14 -3.17 2.51
CA THR A 358 -10.33 -1.99 2.87
C THR A 358 -11.14 -0.69 2.79
N PHE A 359 -11.96 -0.53 1.74
CA PHE A 359 -12.62 0.73 1.40
C PHE A 359 -14.15 0.62 1.19
N TYR A 360 -14.74 -0.55 1.46
CA TYR A 360 -16.18 -0.80 1.33
C TYR A 360 -16.72 -0.61 -0.09
N PHE A 361 -15.97 -1.02 -1.13
CA PHE A 361 -16.47 -1.08 -2.50
C PHE A 361 -15.85 -2.23 -3.29
N ALA A 362 -16.58 -2.74 -4.26
CA ALA A 362 -16.12 -3.72 -5.24
C ALA A 362 -16.42 -3.24 -6.66
N LEU A 363 -15.51 -3.53 -7.59
CA LEU A 363 -15.67 -3.22 -9.02
C LEU A 363 -16.53 -4.30 -9.69
N ALA A 364 -17.82 -4.23 -9.48
CA ALA A 364 -18.81 -5.21 -9.90
C ALA A 364 -20.20 -4.58 -9.92
N LYS A 365 -21.20 -5.27 -10.49
CA LYS A 365 -22.61 -4.88 -10.35
C LYS A 365 -23.24 -5.35 -9.06
N GLU A 366 -22.86 -6.54 -8.57
CA GLU A 366 -23.28 -7.04 -7.28
C GLU A 366 -22.08 -7.74 -6.62
N TYR A 367 -21.96 -7.58 -5.30
CA TYR A 367 -20.93 -8.25 -4.51
C TYR A 367 -21.49 -8.66 -3.15
N LYS A 368 -21.43 -9.95 -2.86
CA LYS A 368 -21.82 -10.52 -1.57
C LYS A 368 -20.79 -11.58 -1.15
N ALA A 369 -20.20 -11.41 0.03
CA ALA A 369 -19.14 -12.31 0.48
C ALA A 369 -19.03 -12.37 2.00
N SER A 370 -18.30 -13.36 2.51
CA SER A 370 -17.75 -13.34 3.86
C SER A 370 -16.49 -12.47 3.93
N PHE A 371 -16.05 -12.18 5.15
CA PHE A 371 -14.70 -11.65 5.36
C PHE A 371 -13.68 -12.76 5.16
N PHE A 372 -12.61 -12.47 4.41
CA PHE A 372 -11.57 -13.44 4.09
C PHE A 372 -10.19 -13.03 4.58
N ASN A 373 -9.41 -14.01 4.97
CA ASN A 373 -7.96 -13.96 4.94
C ASN A 373 -7.51 -14.29 3.51
N ILE A 374 -6.84 -13.37 2.84
CA ILE A 374 -6.40 -13.53 1.44
C ILE A 374 -4.98 -14.09 1.43
N VAL A 375 -4.80 -15.30 0.90
CA VAL A 375 -3.49 -15.94 0.75
C VAL A 375 -3.41 -16.63 -0.61
N SER A 376 -2.50 -16.23 -1.47
CA SER A 376 -2.40 -16.71 -2.85
C SER A 376 -1.16 -17.53 -3.14
N SER A 377 -1.20 -18.29 -4.23
CA SER A 377 -0.05 -18.92 -4.87
C SER A 377 -0.26 -18.87 -6.38
N ILE A 378 0.08 -17.73 -7.01
CA ILE A 378 -0.18 -17.51 -8.45
C ILE A 378 1.10 -17.49 -9.27
N SER A 379 2.14 -16.86 -8.79
CA SER A 379 3.38 -16.67 -9.55
C SER A 379 4.58 -16.80 -8.61
N PRO A 380 4.87 -18.02 -8.14
CA PRO A 380 6.03 -18.21 -7.29
C PRO A 380 7.29 -17.74 -8.02
N ASN A 381 7.99 -16.80 -7.42
CA ASN A 381 9.21 -16.23 -7.98
C ASN A 381 10.39 -17.15 -7.68
N ASP A 382 11.15 -17.49 -8.72
CA ASP A 382 12.48 -18.09 -8.56
C ASP A 382 13.38 -17.06 -7.85
N ASP A 383 13.69 -17.31 -6.60
CA ASP A 383 14.69 -16.53 -5.87
C ASP A 383 16.05 -17.24 -5.92
N LEU A 384 16.70 -17.11 -7.08
CA LEU A 384 18.04 -17.65 -7.30
C LEU A 384 19.05 -17.15 -6.24
N SER A 385 18.79 -15.99 -5.64
CA SER A 385 19.65 -15.41 -4.61
C SER A 385 19.61 -16.19 -3.29
N LYS A 386 18.49 -16.90 -3.04
CA LYS A 386 18.31 -17.76 -1.85
C LYS A 386 18.63 -19.23 -2.12
N GLY A 387 19.04 -19.60 -3.35
CA GLY A 387 19.35 -20.99 -3.72
C GLY A 387 18.15 -21.95 -3.64
N LYS A 388 16.92 -21.43 -3.66
CA LYS A 388 15.70 -22.25 -3.61
C LYS A 388 15.32 -22.69 -5.02
N SER A 389 15.01 -24.00 -5.17
CA SER A 389 14.45 -24.51 -6.41
C SER A 389 13.01 -23.98 -6.59
N TYR A 390 12.57 -23.86 -7.84
CA TYR A 390 11.20 -23.48 -8.20
C TYR A 390 10.15 -24.32 -7.45
N TYR A 391 10.35 -25.64 -7.40
CA TYR A 391 9.48 -26.57 -6.66
C TYR A 391 9.38 -26.26 -5.16
N MET A 392 10.50 -25.87 -4.53
CA MET A 392 10.50 -25.51 -3.11
C MET A 392 9.69 -24.22 -2.85
N ALA A 393 9.78 -23.23 -3.75
CA ALA A 393 9.00 -22.01 -3.66
C ALA A 393 7.49 -22.28 -3.81
N GLU A 394 7.09 -23.15 -4.76
CA GLU A 394 5.70 -23.60 -4.90
C GLU A 394 5.21 -24.32 -3.63
N ALA A 395 6.00 -25.24 -3.08
CA ALA A 395 5.64 -25.99 -1.88
C ALA A 395 5.47 -25.06 -0.66
N GLU A 396 6.35 -24.09 -0.47
CA GLU A 396 6.22 -23.06 0.58
C GLU A 396 4.97 -22.19 0.37
N GLY A 397 4.66 -21.83 -0.88
CA GLY A 397 3.45 -21.08 -1.25
C GLY A 397 2.17 -21.80 -0.84
N ILE A 398 2.06 -23.08 -1.15
CA ILE A 398 0.92 -23.92 -0.75
C ILE A 398 0.89 -24.14 0.77
N LEU A 399 2.04 -24.35 1.41
CA LEU A 399 2.12 -24.50 2.87
C LEU A 399 1.62 -23.23 3.60
N ARG A 400 1.85 -22.01 3.06
CA ARG A 400 1.28 -20.76 3.60
C ARG A 400 -0.25 -20.80 3.62
N ILE A 401 -0.86 -21.30 2.53
CA ILE A 401 -2.31 -21.44 2.42
C ILE A 401 -2.83 -22.43 3.46
N VAL A 402 -2.18 -23.59 3.59
CA VAL A 402 -2.55 -24.62 4.58
C VAL A 402 -2.47 -24.05 6.01
N LYS A 403 -1.38 -23.38 6.36
CA LYS A 403 -1.25 -22.72 7.68
C LYS A 403 -2.28 -21.61 7.92
N ALA A 404 -2.75 -20.94 6.89
CA ALA A 404 -3.76 -19.92 7.04
C ALA A 404 -5.12 -20.47 7.50
N LEU A 405 -5.40 -21.76 7.29
CA LEU A 405 -6.62 -22.45 7.76
C LEU A 405 -6.68 -22.62 9.28
N GLU A 406 -5.54 -22.53 9.96
CA GLU A 406 -5.47 -22.61 11.43
C GLU A 406 -6.07 -21.36 12.10
N LYS A 407 -6.38 -20.32 11.32
CA LYS A 407 -6.94 -19.06 11.81
C LYS A 407 -8.47 -19.03 11.70
N ASP A 408 -9.10 -18.14 12.48
CA ASP A 408 -10.57 -18.07 12.60
C ASP A 408 -11.30 -17.59 11.34
N LEU A 409 -10.65 -16.79 10.47
CA LEU A 409 -11.28 -16.30 9.26
C LEU A 409 -11.24 -17.32 8.12
N PRO A 410 -12.32 -17.39 7.31
CA PRO A 410 -12.28 -18.13 6.06
C PRO A 410 -11.11 -17.65 5.17
N VAL A 411 -10.48 -18.59 4.47
CA VAL A 411 -9.36 -18.27 3.58
C VAL A 411 -9.87 -18.18 2.14
N PHE A 412 -9.57 -17.07 1.48
CA PHE A 412 -9.65 -16.98 0.03
C PHE A 412 -8.29 -17.35 -0.54
N CYS A 413 -8.21 -18.47 -1.25
CA CYS A 413 -6.96 -19.03 -1.77
C CYS A 413 -7.01 -19.27 -3.29
N PRO A 414 -6.67 -18.26 -4.10
CA PRO A 414 -6.45 -18.43 -5.53
C PRO A 414 -5.07 -19.04 -5.78
N ILE A 415 -5.06 -20.11 -6.57
CA ILE A 415 -3.87 -20.89 -6.90
C ILE A 415 -3.76 -21.00 -8.42
N ASP A 416 -2.61 -20.70 -8.99
CA ASP A 416 -2.35 -20.85 -10.42
C ASP A 416 -1.31 -21.95 -10.65
N GLU A 417 -1.81 -23.16 -10.86
CA GLU A 417 -1.10 -24.43 -10.93
C GLU A 417 -0.41 -24.85 -9.63
N ILE A 418 -0.50 -26.14 -9.30
CA ILE A 418 0.13 -26.73 -8.13
C ILE A 418 1.29 -27.63 -8.62
N PHE A 419 2.51 -27.36 -8.14
CA PHE A 419 3.70 -28.19 -8.34
C PHE A 419 4.10 -28.42 -9.81
N ARG A 420 4.31 -27.36 -10.58
CA ARG A 420 4.78 -27.46 -11.99
C ARG A 420 6.12 -28.20 -12.13
N GLY A 421 6.97 -28.12 -11.13
CA GLY A 421 8.36 -28.56 -11.17
C GLY A 421 8.60 -30.02 -10.80
N THR A 422 7.59 -30.92 -10.82
CA THR A 422 7.77 -32.34 -10.44
C THR A 422 7.15 -33.32 -11.42
N ASN A 423 7.31 -34.66 -11.14
CA ASN A 423 6.72 -35.74 -11.94
C ASN A 423 5.18 -35.57 -12.01
N PRO A 424 4.57 -35.72 -13.20
CA PRO A 424 3.13 -35.55 -13.37
C PRO A 424 2.26 -36.39 -12.44
N ILE A 425 2.63 -37.66 -12.21
CA ILE A 425 1.87 -38.59 -11.36
C ILE A 425 1.86 -38.08 -9.91
N GLU A 426 3.03 -37.72 -9.38
CA GLU A 426 3.16 -37.19 -8.01
C GLU A 426 2.48 -35.85 -7.88
N ARG A 427 2.59 -34.99 -8.90
CA ARG A 427 1.92 -33.68 -8.95
C ARG A 427 0.41 -33.82 -8.84
N ILE A 428 -0.20 -34.66 -9.67
CA ILE A 428 -1.66 -34.89 -9.68
C ILE A 428 -2.13 -35.44 -8.33
N ALA A 429 -1.42 -36.47 -7.79
CA ALA A 429 -1.75 -37.06 -6.51
C ALA A 429 -1.68 -36.04 -5.36
N MET A 430 -0.59 -35.28 -5.25
CA MET A 430 -0.43 -34.24 -4.22
C MET A 430 -1.44 -33.12 -4.38
N SER A 431 -1.69 -32.67 -5.62
CA SER A 431 -2.68 -31.61 -5.90
C SER A 431 -4.07 -32.05 -5.48
N ALA A 432 -4.48 -33.29 -5.79
CA ALA A 432 -5.78 -33.82 -5.41
C ALA A 432 -5.95 -33.85 -3.88
N GLU A 433 -4.96 -34.33 -3.14
CA GLU A 433 -5.02 -34.41 -1.68
C GLU A 433 -5.03 -33.02 -1.02
N ILE A 434 -4.21 -32.08 -1.50
CA ILE A 434 -4.18 -30.70 -1.00
C ILE A 434 -5.53 -30.03 -1.26
N LEU A 435 -6.08 -30.14 -2.46
CA LEU A 435 -7.38 -29.54 -2.79
C LEU A 435 -8.52 -30.16 -1.98
N SER A 436 -8.48 -31.46 -1.75
CA SER A 436 -9.44 -32.14 -0.86
C SER A 436 -9.30 -31.65 0.59
N TYR A 437 -8.07 -31.44 1.06
CA TYR A 437 -7.83 -30.88 2.39
C TYR A 437 -8.35 -29.45 2.52
N LEU A 438 -8.09 -28.58 1.51
CA LEU A 438 -8.59 -27.22 1.49
C LEU A 438 -10.12 -27.15 1.50
N GLN A 439 -10.77 -28.05 0.77
CA GLN A 439 -12.24 -28.12 0.69
C GLN A 439 -12.90 -28.49 2.04
N ASN A 440 -12.24 -29.27 2.86
CA ASN A 440 -12.70 -29.62 4.20
C ASN A 440 -12.52 -28.46 5.21
N GLY A 441 -11.78 -27.43 4.85
CA GLY A 441 -11.56 -26.23 5.64
C GLY A 441 -12.58 -25.12 5.35
N ARG A 442 -12.48 -24.03 6.10
CA ARG A 442 -13.26 -22.82 5.84
C ARG A 442 -12.61 -22.00 4.72
N THR A 443 -12.79 -22.44 3.46
CA THR A 443 -12.12 -21.83 2.32
C THR A 443 -13.05 -21.49 1.17
N VAL A 444 -12.65 -20.50 0.39
CA VAL A 444 -13.00 -20.32 -1.00
C VAL A 444 -11.74 -20.58 -1.81
N SER A 445 -11.57 -21.83 -2.27
CA SER A 445 -10.43 -22.25 -3.06
C SER A 445 -10.73 -22.21 -4.56
N ILE A 446 -9.86 -21.56 -5.32
CA ILE A 446 -9.96 -21.48 -6.78
C ILE A 446 -8.61 -21.86 -7.36
N VAL A 447 -8.56 -22.95 -8.09
CA VAL A 447 -7.32 -23.44 -8.72
C VAL A 447 -7.41 -23.39 -10.23
N ALA A 448 -6.48 -22.71 -10.86
CA ALA A 448 -6.26 -22.81 -12.30
C ALA A 448 -5.30 -23.96 -12.57
N THR A 449 -5.63 -24.87 -13.49
CA THR A 449 -4.79 -26.02 -13.82
C THR A 449 -4.93 -26.46 -15.28
N HIS A 450 -3.89 -27.14 -15.77
CA HIS A 450 -3.91 -27.84 -17.04
C HIS A 450 -4.08 -29.35 -16.90
N ASP A 451 -4.07 -29.88 -15.67
CA ASP A 451 -4.18 -31.32 -15.37
C ASP A 451 -5.66 -31.73 -15.42
N ARG A 452 -6.04 -32.42 -16.50
CA ARG A 452 -7.43 -32.90 -16.69
C ARG A 452 -7.81 -34.00 -15.75
N GLU A 453 -6.85 -34.79 -15.31
CA GLU A 453 -7.03 -35.90 -14.38
C GLU A 453 -7.63 -35.42 -13.04
N LEU A 454 -7.35 -34.20 -12.64
CA LEU A 454 -7.94 -33.60 -11.44
C LEU A 454 -9.46 -33.42 -11.55
N VAL A 455 -9.99 -33.30 -12.79
CA VAL A 455 -11.43 -33.18 -13.02
C VAL A 455 -12.18 -34.41 -12.51
N ASP A 456 -11.70 -35.60 -12.87
CA ASP A 456 -12.35 -36.84 -12.49
C ASP A 456 -12.22 -37.14 -10.99
N ILE A 457 -11.09 -36.75 -10.38
CA ILE A 457 -10.78 -36.99 -8.97
C ILE A 457 -11.61 -36.02 -8.08
N LEU A 458 -11.79 -34.77 -8.50
CA LEU A 458 -12.37 -33.70 -7.67
C LEU A 458 -13.85 -33.39 -7.99
N LYS A 459 -14.50 -34.14 -8.87
CA LYS A 459 -15.88 -33.87 -9.35
C LYS A 459 -16.93 -33.72 -8.25
N ASP A 460 -16.75 -34.36 -7.11
CA ASP A 460 -17.70 -34.30 -5.98
C ASP A 460 -17.47 -33.09 -5.08
N SER A 461 -16.24 -32.57 -5.05
CA SER A 461 -15.79 -31.50 -4.13
C SER A 461 -15.59 -30.15 -4.81
N TYR A 462 -15.45 -30.11 -6.13
CA TYR A 462 -15.18 -28.90 -6.91
C TYR A 462 -16.17 -28.75 -8.06
N GLU A 463 -16.45 -27.47 -8.41
CA GLU A 463 -17.12 -27.11 -9.65
C GLU A 463 -16.09 -26.72 -10.71
N PHE A 464 -16.44 -26.97 -11.97
CA PHE A 464 -15.52 -26.78 -13.08
C PHE A 464 -15.96 -25.63 -13.96
N TYR A 465 -15.00 -24.75 -14.24
CA TYR A 465 -15.18 -23.65 -15.16
C TYR A 465 -14.02 -23.58 -16.12
N TYR A 466 -14.21 -22.93 -17.26
CA TYR A 466 -13.15 -22.78 -18.24
C TYR A 466 -13.22 -21.44 -18.99
N PHE A 467 -12.06 -21.05 -19.48
CA PHE A 467 -11.92 -20.04 -20.50
C PHE A 467 -11.60 -20.70 -21.83
N SER A 468 -12.23 -20.23 -22.91
CA SER A 468 -12.04 -20.78 -24.26
C SER A 468 -11.30 -19.77 -25.14
N GLU A 469 -10.54 -20.35 -26.06
CA GLU A 469 -9.99 -19.66 -27.20
C GLU A 469 -10.63 -20.15 -28.49
N SER A 470 -10.67 -19.29 -29.50
CA SER A 470 -10.95 -19.65 -30.89
C SER A 470 -9.72 -19.34 -31.73
N VAL A 471 -9.43 -20.19 -32.69
CA VAL A 471 -8.37 -19.94 -33.68
C VAL A 471 -9.02 -19.57 -34.99
N ASP A 472 -8.82 -18.31 -35.39
CA ASP A 472 -9.20 -17.82 -36.73
C ASP A 472 -7.98 -17.89 -37.64
N SER A 473 -8.18 -18.39 -38.84
CA SER A 473 -7.12 -18.51 -39.88
C SER A 473 -6.54 -17.15 -40.31
N GLN A 474 -7.29 -16.06 -40.12
CA GLN A 474 -6.86 -14.71 -40.51
C GLN A 474 -6.31 -13.89 -39.32
N ASN A 475 -6.93 -14.03 -38.12
CA ASN A 475 -6.63 -13.22 -36.97
C ASN A 475 -5.87 -13.97 -35.86
N GLY A 476 -5.59 -15.26 -36.06
CA GLY A 476 -4.87 -16.10 -35.09
C GLY A 476 -5.71 -16.51 -33.90
N LEU A 477 -5.10 -16.50 -32.69
CA LEU A 477 -5.79 -16.79 -31.44
C LEU A 477 -6.66 -15.61 -31.01
N ASN A 478 -7.94 -15.88 -30.82
CA ASN A 478 -8.89 -14.93 -30.27
C ASN A 478 -9.48 -15.47 -28.97
N PHE A 479 -9.50 -14.62 -27.94
CA PHE A 479 -10.02 -14.95 -26.61
C PHE A 479 -11.23 -14.07 -26.31
N ASP A 480 -12.34 -14.70 -25.90
CA ASP A 480 -13.51 -13.96 -25.43
C ASP A 480 -13.41 -13.52 -23.97
N TYR A 481 -12.46 -14.08 -23.23
CA TYR A 481 -12.22 -13.84 -21.79
C TYR A 481 -13.46 -14.02 -20.92
N LYS A 482 -14.44 -14.84 -21.37
CA LYS A 482 -15.66 -15.16 -20.64
C LYS A 482 -15.54 -16.47 -19.90
N LEU A 483 -15.88 -16.45 -18.61
CA LEU A 483 -15.98 -17.65 -17.77
C LEU A 483 -17.16 -18.51 -18.23
N LYS A 484 -16.92 -19.78 -18.45
CA LYS A 484 -17.92 -20.78 -18.90
C LYS A 484 -17.97 -21.94 -17.92
N VAL A 485 -19.14 -22.52 -17.71
CA VAL A 485 -19.34 -23.69 -16.87
C VAL A 485 -18.87 -24.95 -17.61
N GLY A 486 -18.16 -25.83 -16.91
CA GLY A 486 -17.65 -27.11 -17.42
C GLY A 486 -16.13 -27.11 -17.59
N VAL A 487 -15.64 -28.01 -18.46
CA VAL A 487 -14.21 -28.24 -18.72
C VAL A 487 -13.89 -27.89 -20.16
N SER A 488 -12.77 -27.21 -20.39
CA SER A 488 -12.31 -26.89 -21.74
C SER A 488 -11.99 -28.14 -22.54
N ASN A 489 -12.61 -28.28 -23.70
CA ASN A 489 -12.30 -29.31 -24.68
C ASN A 489 -11.33 -28.85 -25.78
N THR A 490 -10.91 -27.56 -25.72
CA THR A 490 -10.06 -26.98 -26.76
C THR A 490 -8.61 -27.46 -26.62
N ARG A 491 -7.99 -27.83 -27.74
CA ARG A 491 -6.61 -28.30 -27.88
C ARG A 491 -5.94 -27.54 -29.00
N ASN A 492 -5.70 -26.25 -28.77
CA ASN A 492 -5.26 -25.32 -29.80
C ASN A 492 -3.74 -25.10 -29.83
N ALA A 493 -2.96 -25.75 -28.93
CA ALA A 493 -1.52 -25.55 -28.88
C ALA A 493 -0.81 -25.84 -30.22
N ILE A 494 -1.16 -26.94 -30.89
CA ILE A 494 -0.58 -27.28 -32.19
C ILE A 494 -1.05 -26.29 -33.28
N ARG A 495 -2.31 -25.86 -33.25
CA ARG A 495 -2.84 -24.81 -34.16
C ARG A 495 -2.13 -23.48 -33.98
N LEU A 496 -1.77 -23.15 -32.73
CA LEU A 496 -0.97 -21.95 -32.46
C LEU A 496 0.41 -22.04 -33.14
N LEU A 497 1.08 -23.19 -33.05
CA LEU A 497 2.35 -23.41 -33.75
C LEU A 497 2.21 -23.25 -35.28
N GLU A 498 1.11 -23.71 -35.85
CA GLU A 498 0.81 -23.48 -37.27
C GLU A 498 0.67 -22.00 -37.61
N TYR A 499 -0.07 -21.27 -36.76
CA TYR A 499 -0.30 -19.85 -36.96
C TYR A 499 0.99 -19.01 -36.89
N ILE A 500 1.90 -19.31 -35.94
CA ILE A 500 3.19 -18.61 -35.79
C ILE A 500 4.23 -19.07 -36.83
N GLY A 501 3.88 -19.98 -37.75
CA GLY A 501 4.69 -20.32 -38.91
C GLY A 501 5.60 -21.54 -38.76
N TYR A 502 5.33 -22.44 -37.80
CA TYR A 502 6.07 -23.71 -37.73
C TYR A 502 5.87 -24.54 -39.02
N PRO A 503 6.90 -25.32 -39.44
CA PRO A 503 6.78 -26.14 -40.61
C PRO A 503 5.57 -27.08 -40.55
N LYS A 504 4.76 -27.11 -41.63
CA LYS A 504 3.54 -27.94 -41.71
C LYS A 504 3.82 -29.44 -41.48
N GLU A 505 5.01 -29.89 -41.80
CA GLU A 505 5.43 -31.27 -41.53
C GLU A 505 5.51 -31.58 -40.05
N VAL A 506 6.01 -30.64 -39.24
CA VAL A 506 6.11 -30.74 -37.77
C VAL A 506 4.72 -30.78 -37.15
N THR A 507 3.85 -29.84 -37.49
CA THR A 507 2.51 -29.72 -36.90
C THR A 507 1.63 -30.91 -37.28
N LYS A 508 1.65 -31.37 -38.56
CA LYS A 508 0.93 -32.60 -38.98
C LYS A 508 1.40 -33.87 -38.26
N LYS A 509 2.73 -34.04 -38.09
CA LYS A 509 3.27 -35.16 -37.33
C LYS A 509 2.91 -35.04 -35.84
N ALA A 510 2.88 -33.83 -35.27
CA ALA A 510 2.47 -33.61 -33.90
C ALA A 510 0.99 -33.98 -33.68
N TYR A 511 0.08 -33.65 -34.59
CA TYR A 511 -1.33 -34.08 -34.51
C TYR A 511 -1.45 -35.60 -34.51
N LYS A 512 -0.83 -36.28 -35.49
CA LYS A 512 -0.85 -37.78 -35.55
C LYS A 512 -0.28 -38.42 -34.30
N ARG A 513 0.80 -37.86 -33.75
CA ARG A 513 1.40 -38.38 -32.53
C ARG A 513 0.53 -38.13 -31.30
N ALA A 514 -0.12 -36.97 -31.24
CA ALA A 514 -1.05 -36.63 -30.17
C ALA A 514 -2.25 -37.61 -30.11
N GLU A 515 -2.79 -38.02 -31.26
CA GLU A 515 -3.86 -39.02 -31.36
C GLU A 515 -3.45 -40.40 -30.84
N THR A 516 -2.15 -40.75 -30.84
CA THR A 516 -1.64 -42.05 -30.37
C THR A 516 -1.28 -42.07 -28.89
N ILE A 517 -1.20 -40.93 -28.24
CA ILE A 517 -0.88 -40.83 -26.80
C ILE A 517 -2.14 -41.13 -25.99
N LYS A 518 -2.13 -42.19 -25.17
CA LYS A 518 -3.23 -42.53 -24.25
C LYS A 518 -3.49 -41.37 -23.32
N GLY A 519 -4.76 -40.98 -23.19
CA GLY A 519 -5.19 -39.81 -22.40
C GLY A 519 -5.30 -38.51 -23.22
N PHE A 520 -4.98 -38.55 -24.52
CA PHE A 520 -5.16 -37.43 -25.41
C PHE A 520 -6.61 -37.31 -25.96
N ILE A 521 -7.41 -38.35 -25.93
CA ILE A 521 -8.80 -38.40 -26.44
C ILE A 521 -9.77 -38.02 -25.31
#